data_3f13124ccb9819e2eb54bc4f08886db2
#
_entry.id   3f13124ccb9819e2eb54bc4f08886db2
#
_cell.length_a   1.000
_cell.length_b   1.000
_cell.length_c   1.000
_cell.angle_alpha   90.00
_cell.angle_beta   90.00
_cell.angle_gamma   90.00
#
_symmetry.space_group_name_H-M   'P 1'
#
loop_
_entity.id
_entity.type
_entity.pdbx_description
1 polymer ?
#
loop_
_entity_poly.entity_id
_entity_poly.type
_entity_poly.pdbx_seq_one_letter_code
_entity_poly.pdbx_strand_id
1 'polypeptide(L)'
;KGELITSTTGGSIHLEGIAGNVEARTSGGNIHADVLSFNNFLTLSTSGGNIVVDMPLNNGLDLNITGENIKTPALTNFNGTKSKKVLGGTINGGGAKVQLSANSGNVTIK
;
A
#
# COMPACT_ATOMS: atom_id res chain seq x y z
N LYS A 1 5.18 -14.22 -9.83
CA LYS A 1 5.53 -13.14 -10.71
C LYS A 1 4.39 -12.83 -11.67
N GLY A 2 4.44 -11.67 -12.28
CA GLY A 2 3.39 -11.22 -13.14
C GLY A 2 2.50 -10.25 -12.41
N GLU A 3 1.25 -10.23 -12.79
CA GLU A 3 0.28 -9.26 -12.33
C GLU A 3 -0.84 -9.93 -11.58
N LEU A 4 -1.19 -9.39 -10.43
CA LEU A 4 -2.34 -9.87 -9.68
C LEU A 4 -3.36 -8.74 -9.59
N ILE A 5 -4.54 -8.97 -10.15
CA ILE A 5 -5.63 -8.01 -10.09
C ILE A 5 -6.81 -8.70 -9.43
N THR A 6 -7.30 -8.13 -8.34
CA THR A 6 -8.42 -8.71 -7.62
C THR A 6 -9.36 -7.60 -7.16
N SER A 7 -10.64 -7.94 -7.06
CA SER A 7 -11.67 -6.98 -6.73
C SER A 7 -12.81 -7.68 -6.03
N THR A 8 -13.30 -7.07 -4.96
CA THR A 8 -14.46 -7.60 -4.26
C THR A 8 -15.30 -6.43 -3.76
N THR A 9 -16.57 -6.70 -3.48
CA THR A 9 -17.48 -5.64 -3.08
C THR A 9 -17.63 -5.53 -1.58
N GLY A 10 -17.66 -6.63 -0.88
CA GLY A 10 -17.91 -6.58 0.55
C GLY A 10 -17.04 -7.49 1.38
N GLY A 11 -16.00 -8.06 0.80
CA GLY A 11 -15.15 -8.98 1.54
C GLY A 11 -13.76 -8.44 1.76
N SER A 12 -13.01 -9.13 2.57
CA SER A 12 -11.62 -8.80 2.83
C SER A 12 -10.72 -9.45 1.78
N ILE A 13 -9.62 -8.78 1.51
CA ILE A 13 -8.61 -9.29 0.61
C ILE A 13 -7.37 -9.60 1.41
N HIS A 14 -6.85 -10.80 1.26
CA HIS A 14 -5.66 -11.22 1.97
C HIS A 14 -4.67 -11.78 0.96
N LEU A 15 -3.52 -11.14 0.86
CA LEU A 15 -2.48 -11.52 -0.08
C LEU A 15 -1.22 -11.84 0.70
N GLU A 16 -0.59 -12.96 0.36
CA GLU A 16 0.62 -13.40 1.04
C GLU A 16 1.68 -13.80 0.04
N GLY A 17 2.94 -13.45 0.37
CA GLY A 17 4.06 -13.88 -0.43
C GLY A 17 4.05 -13.33 -1.84
N ILE A 18 3.64 -12.08 -1.99
CA ILE A 18 3.46 -11.48 -3.30
C ILE A 18 4.80 -11.00 -3.85
N ALA A 19 5.06 -11.35 -5.08
CA ALA A 19 6.21 -10.84 -5.82
C ALA A 19 5.71 -10.41 -7.19
N GLY A 20 5.85 -9.11 -7.50
CA GLY A 20 5.39 -8.58 -8.76
C GLY A 20 4.38 -7.47 -8.56
N ASN A 21 3.57 -7.23 -9.57
CA ASN A 21 2.59 -6.14 -9.56
C ASN A 21 1.28 -6.61 -8.96
N VAL A 22 0.66 -5.74 -8.18
CA VAL A 22 -0.60 -6.06 -7.52
C VAL A 22 -1.56 -4.89 -7.64
N GLU A 23 -2.80 -5.20 -7.97
CA GLU A 23 -3.89 -4.24 -7.91
C GLU A 23 -5.06 -4.91 -7.20
N ALA A 24 -5.44 -4.40 -6.04
CA ALA A 24 -6.52 -4.98 -5.25
C ALA A 24 -7.49 -3.89 -4.82
N ARG A 25 -8.78 -4.16 -4.96
CA ARG A 25 -9.82 -3.20 -4.62
C ARG A 25 -10.95 -3.89 -3.88
N THR A 26 -11.47 -3.20 -2.88
CA THR A 26 -12.69 -3.65 -2.22
C THR A 26 -13.49 -2.42 -1.78
N SER A 27 -14.80 -2.61 -1.63
CA SER A 27 -15.65 -1.50 -1.22
C SER A 27 -15.85 -1.44 0.27
N GLY A 28 -15.96 -2.56 0.94
CA GLY A 28 -16.28 -2.55 2.35
C GLY A 28 -15.43 -3.43 3.23
N GLY A 29 -14.39 -4.04 2.69
CA GLY A 29 -13.56 -4.95 3.47
C GLY A 29 -12.18 -4.42 3.72
N ASN A 30 -11.41 -5.19 4.44
CA ASN A 30 -10.02 -4.86 4.73
C ASN A 30 -9.11 -5.49 3.69
N ILE A 31 -7.95 -4.88 3.50
CA ILE A 31 -6.93 -5.43 2.63
C ILE A 31 -5.68 -5.68 3.46
N HIS A 32 -5.19 -6.90 3.41
CA HIS A 32 -3.94 -7.26 4.06
C HIS A 32 -3.03 -7.86 3.00
N ALA A 33 -1.89 -7.22 2.78
CA ALA A 33 -0.95 -7.65 1.77
C ALA A 33 0.42 -7.86 2.38
N ASP A 34 0.99 -9.02 2.11
CA ASP A 34 2.35 -9.36 2.53
C ASP A 34 3.18 -9.45 1.26
N VAL A 35 3.94 -8.40 0.98
CA VAL A 35 4.64 -8.23 -0.28
C VAL A 35 6.11 -8.52 -0.08
N LEU A 36 6.63 -9.45 -0.85
CA LEU A 36 8.06 -9.83 -0.77
C LEU A 36 8.91 -8.90 -1.62
N SER A 37 8.43 -8.52 -2.79
CA SER A 37 9.18 -7.63 -3.66
C SER A 37 8.23 -6.95 -4.63
N PHE A 38 8.70 -5.86 -5.20
CA PHE A 38 7.96 -5.12 -6.21
C PHE A 38 8.71 -5.14 -7.53
N ASN A 39 7.95 -5.12 -8.63
CA ASN A 39 8.53 -4.85 -9.94
C ASN A 39 8.20 -3.43 -10.39
N ASN A 40 6.90 -3.11 -10.49
CA ASN A 40 6.48 -1.82 -11.00
C ASN A 40 5.52 -1.08 -10.08
N PHE A 41 4.49 -1.77 -9.57
CA PHE A 41 3.50 -1.05 -8.79
C PHE A 41 2.80 -1.96 -7.79
N LEU A 42 2.24 -1.30 -6.78
CA LEU A 42 1.33 -1.91 -5.83
C LEU A 42 0.19 -0.94 -5.62
N THR A 43 -1.03 -1.34 -5.96
CA THR A 43 -2.21 -0.49 -5.81
C THR A 43 -3.23 -1.22 -4.96
N LEU A 44 -3.58 -0.62 -3.84
CA LEU A 44 -4.59 -1.16 -2.94
C LEU A 44 -5.59 -0.06 -2.63
N SER A 45 -6.88 -0.39 -2.73
CA SER A 45 -7.92 0.60 -2.55
C SER A 45 -9.11 -0.02 -1.82
N THR A 46 -9.60 0.67 -0.80
CA THR A 46 -10.83 0.27 -0.14
C THR A 46 -11.61 1.52 0.21
N SER A 47 -12.94 1.40 0.25
CA SER A 47 -13.77 2.54 0.61
C SER A 47 -14.09 2.58 2.09
N GLY A 48 -14.30 1.44 2.72
CA GLY A 48 -14.73 1.43 4.10
C GLY A 48 -13.92 0.58 5.03
N GLY A 49 -12.79 0.03 4.58
CA GLY A 49 -12.00 -0.83 5.43
C GLY A 49 -10.60 -0.30 5.65
N ASN A 50 -9.79 -1.11 6.27
CA ASN A 50 -8.41 -0.76 6.56
C ASN A 50 -7.47 -1.47 5.61
N ILE A 51 -6.29 -0.88 5.41
CA ILE A 51 -5.26 -1.48 4.59
C ILE A 51 -4.05 -1.73 5.48
N VAL A 52 -3.56 -2.96 5.47
CA VAL A 52 -2.35 -3.34 6.18
C VAL A 52 -1.40 -3.94 5.15
N VAL A 53 -0.21 -3.36 5.05
CA VAL A 53 0.79 -3.81 4.09
C VAL A 53 2.08 -4.10 4.82
N ASP A 54 2.61 -5.29 4.61
CA ASP A 54 3.93 -5.68 5.10
C ASP A 54 4.84 -5.77 3.89
N MET A 55 5.73 -4.81 3.76
CA MET A 55 6.56 -4.73 2.55
C MET A 55 7.96 -4.27 2.91
N PRO A 56 8.95 -4.62 2.11
CA PRO A 56 10.30 -4.11 2.34
C PRO A 56 10.39 -2.63 2.01
N LEU A 57 10.96 -1.88 2.92
CA LEU A 57 11.10 -0.43 2.75
C LEU A 57 12.55 -0.03 2.46
N ASN A 58 13.38 -0.98 2.12
CA ASN A 58 14.78 -0.70 1.86
C ASN A 58 15.10 -0.57 0.37
N ASN A 59 14.10 -0.69 -0.47
CA ASN A 59 14.26 -0.46 -1.90
C ASN A 59 13.75 0.91 -2.25
N GLY A 60 14.03 1.35 -3.47
CA GLY A 60 13.46 2.58 -3.97
C GLY A 60 11.96 2.44 -4.16
N LEU A 61 11.19 3.35 -3.58
CA LEU A 61 9.74 3.32 -3.66
C LEU A 61 9.21 4.72 -3.87
N ASP A 62 8.11 4.79 -4.62
CA ASP A 62 7.38 6.02 -4.84
C ASP A 62 6.03 5.86 -4.15
N LEU A 63 5.87 6.51 -3.00
CA LEU A 63 4.72 6.29 -2.14
C LEU A 63 3.64 7.32 -2.38
N ASN A 64 2.40 6.86 -2.44
CA ASN A 64 1.23 7.73 -2.54
C ASN A 64 0.12 7.08 -1.73
N ILE A 65 -0.05 7.53 -0.50
CA ILE A 65 -0.92 6.87 0.45
C ILE A 65 -1.91 7.87 1.01
N THR A 66 -3.19 7.53 0.99
CA THR A 66 -4.23 8.35 1.58
C THR A 66 -5.13 7.49 2.47
N GLY A 67 -5.68 8.10 3.52
CA GLY A 67 -6.56 7.40 4.44
C GLY A 67 -6.96 8.31 5.58
N GLU A 68 -7.72 7.77 6.53
CA GLU A 68 -8.07 8.52 7.72
C GLU A 68 -6.90 8.65 8.67
N ASN A 69 -6.13 7.58 8.77
CA ASN A 69 -4.95 7.54 9.63
C ASN A 69 -3.91 6.69 8.96
N ILE A 70 -2.71 7.22 8.82
CA ILE A 70 -1.63 6.49 8.20
C ILE A 70 -0.57 6.19 9.24
N LYS A 71 -0.23 4.94 9.40
CA LYS A 71 0.82 4.49 10.32
C LYS A 71 1.91 3.81 9.53
N THR A 72 3.14 4.25 9.76
CA THR A 72 4.28 3.69 9.09
C THR A 72 5.40 3.47 10.09
N PRO A 73 6.31 2.54 9.83
CA PRO A 73 7.53 2.46 10.62
C PRO A 73 8.44 3.64 10.29
N ALA A 74 9.56 3.73 10.97
CA ALA A 74 10.53 4.77 10.66
C ALA A 74 10.98 4.61 9.22
N LEU A 75 10.87 5.70 8.45
CA LEU A 75 11.26 5.68 7.04
C LEU A 75 12.67 6.24 6.90
N THR A 76 13.49 5.52 6.15
CA THR A 76 14.87 5.90 5.91
C THR A 76 14.97 6.45 4.49
N ASN A 77 15.70 7.55 4.34
CA ASN A 77 15.88 8.19 3.03
C ASN A 77 14.56 8.57 2.39
N PHE A 78 13.61 8.99 3.21
CA PHE A 78 12.29 9.41 2.73
C PHE A 78 12.35 10.88 2.37
N ASN A 79 11.83 11.20 1.21
CA ASN A 79 11.78 12.56 0.72
C ASN A 79 10.36 12.85 0.24
N GLY A 80 9.64 13.66 0.98
CA GLY A 80 8.27 13.96 0.62
C GLY A 80 7.48 14.51 1.78
N THR A 81 6.18 14.36 1.71
CA THR A 81 5.24 14.88 2.69
C THR A 81 4.62 13.74 3.47
N LYS A 82 4.60 13.87 4.78
CA LYS A 82 3.98 12.88 5.63
C LYS A 82 3.04 13.57 6.60
N SER A 83 1.78 13.22 6.53
CA SER A 83 0.78 13.73 7.45
C SER A 83 -0.10 12.59 7.90
N LYS A 84 -1.09 12.90 8.73
CA LYS A 84 -1.97 11.88 9.28
C LYS A 84 -2.83 11.21 8.20
N LYS A 85 -3.18 11.97 7.18
CA LYS A 85 -4.12 11.50 6.16
C LYS A 85 -3.48 11.31 4.79
N VAL A 86 -2.30 11.83 4.58
CA VAL A 86 -1.64 11.75 3.29
C VAL A 86 -0.16 11.50 3.49
N LEU A 87 0.35 10.55 2.76
CA LEU A 87 1.77 10.29 2.71
C LEU A 87 2.18 10.22 1.24
N GLY A 88 2.96 11.18 0.81
CA GLY A 88 3.44 11.21 -0.57
C GLY A 88 4.90 11.52 -0.62
N GLY A 89 5.65 10.75 -1.38
CA GLY A 89 7.07 10.99 -1.52
C GLY A 89 7.79 9.78 -2.02
N THR A 90 9.10 9.81 -1.88
CA THR A 90 9.94 8.74 -2.37
C THR A 90 10.86 8.23 -1.27
N ILE A 91 11.22 6.97 -1.37
CA ILE A 91 12.22 6.34 -0.52
C ILE A 91 13.38 5.94 -1.43
N ASN A 92 14.59 6.28 -1.03
CA ASN A 92 15.81 5.93 -1.77
C ASN A 92 15.74 6.40 -3.22
N GLY A 93 15.18 7.59 -3.44
CA GLY A 93 15.16 8.16 -4.78
C GLY A 93 14.02 7.70 -5.68
N GLY A 94 13.11 6.90 -5.16
CA GLY A 94 11.99 6.44 -5.96
C GLY A 94 12.23 5.10 -6.59
N GLY A 95 11.21 4.55 -7.20
CA GLY A 95 11.28 3.24 -7.83
C GLY A 95 9.89 2.72 -8.09
N ALA A 96 9.57 1.55 -7.55
CA ALA A 96 8.25 0.98 -7.71
C ALA A 96 7.19 1.90 -7.10
N LYS A 97 6.04 1.97 -7.74
CA LYS A 97 4.95 2.82 -7.29
C LYS A 97 4.08 2.09 -6.29
N VAL A 98 3.86 2.71 -5.14
CA VAL A 98 2.98 2.17 -4.12
C VAL A 98 1.85 3.14 -3.93
N GLN A 99 0.64 2.72 -4.25
CA GLN A 99 -0.54 3.57 -4.14
C GLN A 99 -1.56 2.87 -3.25
N LEU A 100 -1.82 3.46 -2.10
CA LEU A 100 -2.74 2.91 -1.13
C LEU A 100 -3.80 3.95 -0.83
N SER A 101 -5.06 3.52 -0.83
CA SER A 101 -6.18 4.43 -0.61
C SER A 101 -7.22 3.74 0.27
N ALA A 102 -7.48 4.32 1.43
CA ALA A 102 -8.53 3.84 2.33
C ALA A 102 -9.41 5.03 2.66
N ASN A 103 -10.54 5.12 2.00
CA ASN A 103 -11.37 6.31 2.05
C ASN A 103 -11.86 6.62 3.46
N SER A 104 -12.28 5.63 4.21
CA SER A 104 -12.77 5.82 5.58
C SER A 104 -12.02 4.98 6.59
N GLY A 105 -10.92 4.38 6.21
CA GLY A 105 -10.20 3.50 7.11
C GLY A 105 -8.76 3.94 7.31
N ASN A 106 -8.03 3.10 7.99
CA ASN A 106 -6.65 3.36 8.32
C ASN A 106 -5.73 2.61 7.37
N VAL A 107 -4.56 3.17 7.15
CA VAL A 107 -3.52 2.52 6.37
C VAL A 107 -2.34 2.26 7.30
N THR A 108 -1.91 1.01 7.37
CA THR A 108 -0.79 0.63 8.21
C THR A 108 0.28 -0.03 7.34
N ILE A 109 1.50 0.46 7.44
CA ILE A 109 2.65 -0.13 6.76
C ILE A 109 3.59 -0.65 7.84
N LYS A 110 3.99 -1.88 7.68
CA LYS A 110 4.87 -2.51 8.66
C LYS A 110 6.27 -2.69 8.13
#